data_2de3fade042e9b79b48558e21e11891e
#
_entry.id   2de3fade042e9b79b48558e21e11891e
#
_cell.length_a   1.000
_cell.length_b   1.000
_cell.length_c   1.000
_cell.angle_alpha   90.00
_cell.angle_beta   90.00
_cell.angle_gamma   90.00
#
_symmetry.space_group_name_H-M   'P 1'
#
loop_
_entity.id
_entity.type
_entity.pdbx_description
1 polymer ?
#
loop_
_entity_poly.entity_id
_entity_poly.type
_entity_poly.pdbx_seq_one_letter_code
_entity_poly.pdbx_strand_id
1 'polypeptide(L)'
;MTGEVLSVLFKGVHYEITVESGRNEIVIQTTKSAKVGDKVGLNVEPDGIHIMISETAINKIESSVNRNYALGVFDGKVSCDLTEIVPGSAMKDGVLVDANGEAIDREKIKVIVSILPEDIDMSDDEEAGILCGHIINLIYKGDHYSYVVRTDNEEDFIVDDEYLWNMEDRVSLIIPEDKMKFSLKR
;
A
#
# COMPACT_ATOMS: atom_id res chain seq x y z
N MET A 1 -9.11 -19.11 -25.27
CA MET A 1 -9.94 -17.92 -25.53
C MET A 1 -9.58 -17.30 -26.88
N THR A 2 -10.38 -16.37 -27.41
CA THR A 2 -10.09 -15.65 -28.66
C THR A 2 -10.15 -14.17 -28.45
N GLY A 3 -9.33 -13.43 -29.20
CA GLY A 3 -9.31 -11.97 -29.12
C GLY A 3 -8.86 -11.31 -30.41
N GLU A 4 -8.90 -10.00 -30.47
CA GLU A 4 -8.45 -9.17 -31.58
C GLU A 4 -7.16 -8.44 -31.20
N VAL A 5 -6.19 -8.42 -32.11
CA VAL A 5 -4.89 -7.77 -31.88
C VAL A 5 -5.04 -6.26 -31.98
N LEU A 6 -4.76 -5.55 -30.89
CA LEU A 6 -4.80 -4.09 -30.79
C LEU A 6 -3.46 -3.45 -31.16
N SER A 7 -2.35 -4.05 -30.71
CA SER A 7 -1.01 -3.53 -30.99
C SER A 7 0.01 -4.64 -31.17
N VAL A 8 1.08 -4.36 -31.92
CA VAL A 8 2.21 -5.25 -32.13
C VAL A 8 3.50 -4.44 -32.08
N LEU A 9 4.36 -4.74 -31.12
CA LEU A 9 5.64 -4.07 -30.95
C LEU A 9 6.78 -5.10 -30.98
N PHE A 10 7.75 -4.91 -31.90
CA PHE A 10 8.94 -5.75 -31.95
C PHE A 10 10.00 -5.27 -30.97
N LYS A 11 10.42 -6.12 -30.04
CA LYS A 11 11.41 -5.84 -29.00
C LYS A 11 12.82 -6.38 -29.33
N GLY A 12 13.12 -6.59 -30.60
CA GLY A 12 14.42 -7.06 -31.05
C GLY A 12 14.56 -8.59 -31.17
N VAL A 13 13.99 -9.37 -30.28
CA VAL A 13 14.03 -10.83 -30.25
C VAL A 13 12.63 -11.48 -30.18
N HIS A 14 11.63 -10.74 -29.77
CA HIS A 14 10.22 -11.18 -29.68
C HIS A 14 9.29 -10.02 -29.99
N TYR A 15 8.04 -10.35 -30.22
CA TYR A 15 6.94 -9.39 -30.34
C TYR A 15 6.22 -9.31 -29.02
N GLU A 16 5.87 -8.09 -28.63
CA GLU A 16 4.89 -7.80 -27.59
C GLU A 16 3.59 -7.44 -28.29
N ILE A 17 2.55 -8.22 -28.05
CA ILE A 17 1.26 -8.11 -28.73
C ILE A 17 0.18 -7.88 -27.69
N THR A 18 -0.56 -6.80 -27.83
CA THR A 18 -1.75 -6.54 -27.02
C THR A 18 -2.98 -7.08 -27.74
N VAL A 19 -3.75 -7.90 -27.06
CA VAL A 19 -4.96 -8.53 -27.58
C VAL A 19 -6.15 -8.19 -26.70
N GLU A 20 -7.23 -7.67 -27.29
CA GLU A 20 -8.50 -7.49 -26.62
C GLU A 20 -9.31 -8.79 -26.66
N SER A 21 -9.73 -9.27 -25.49
CA SER A 21 -10.61 -10.44 -25.35
C SER A 21 -11.76 -10.12 -24.41
N GLY A 22 -12.91 -9.80 -24.96
CA GLY A 22 -14.08 -9.35 -24.21
C GLY A 22 -13.89 -7.97 -23.59
N ARG A 23 -13.70 -7.87 -22.27
CA ARG A 23 -13.43 -6.62 -21.55
C ARG A 23 -11.99 -6.51 -21.06
N ASN A 24 -11.15 -7.47 -21.42
CA ASN A 24 -9.79 -7.55 -20.91
C ASN A 24 -8.79 -7.32 -22.05
N GLU A 25 -7.77 -6.53 -21.77
CA GLU A 25 -6.56 -6.48 -22.60
C GLU A 25 -5.53 -7.44 -22.05
N ILE A 26 -4.92 -8.22 -22.94
CA ILE A 26 -3.93 -9.24 -22.61
C ILE A 26 -2.66 -8.94 -23.37
N VAL A 27 -1.56 -8.73 -22.66
CA VAL A 27 -0.24 -8.54 -23.25
C VAL A 27 0.46 -9.90 -23.37
N ILE A 28 0.96 -10.19 -24.56
CA ILE A 28 1.58 -11.47 -24.92
C ILE A 28 2.98 -11.21 -25.44
N GLN A 29 3.95 -11.96 -24.94
CA GLN A 29 5.28 -12.03 -25.51
C GLN A 29 5.42 -13.32 -26.33
N THR A 30 5.76 -13.18 -27.62
CA THR A 30 5.86 -14.32 -28.53
C THR A 30 6.87 -14.06 -29.62
N THR A 31 7.46 -15.13 -30.18
CA THR A 31 8.30 -15.06 -31.39
C THR A 31 7.48 -15.06 -32.69
N LYS A 32 6.17 -15.33 -32.62
CA LYS A 32 5.27 -15.32 -33.77
C LYS A 32 4.76 -13.90 -34.00
N SER A 33 4.79 -13.45 -35.26
CA SER A 33 4.23 -12.15 -35.63
C SER A 33 2.72 -12.24 -35.84
N ALA A 34 2.03 -11.13 -35.56
CA ALA A 34 0.63 -10.90 -35.92
C ALA A 34 0.49 -9.48 -36.47
N LYS A 35 -0.69 -9.13 -36.98
CA LYS A 35 -1.02 -7.79 -37.45
C LYS A 35 -2.15 -7.23 -36.61
N VAL A 36 -2.18 -5.92 -36.43
CA VAL A 36 -3.30 -5.21 -35.80
C VAL A 36 -4.60 -5.53 -36.55
N GLY A 37 -5.64 -5.91 -35.85
CA GLY A 37 -6.93 -6.37 -36.38
C GLY A 37 -7.02 -7.88 -36.64
N ASP A 38 -5.94 -8.64 -36.51
CA ASP A 38 -6.00 -10.10 -36.61
C ASP A 38 -6.83 -10.70 -35.45
N LYS A 39 -7.66 -11.69 -35.79
CA LYS A 39 -8.33 -12.50 -34.76
C LYS A 39 -7.45 -13.68 -34.39
N VAL A 40 -7.07 -13.76 -33.14
CA VAL A 40 -6.13 -14.76 -32.63
C VAL A 40 -6.75 -15.66 -31.58
N GLY A 41 -6.34 -16.92 -31.55
CA GLY A 41 -6.61 -17.84 -30.46
C GLY A 41 -5.51 -17.74 -29.41
N LEU A 42 -5.91 -17.51 -28.16
CA LEU A 42 -5.00 -17.47 -27.01
C LEU A 42 -5.05 -18.81 -26.28
N ASN A 43 -3.91 -19.45 -26.16
CA ASN A 43 -3.72 -20.65 -25.36
C ASN A 43 -2.67 -20.35 -24.27
N VAL A 44 -3.02 -20.60 -23.03
CA VAL A 44 -2.09 -20.49 -21.90
C VAL A 44 -1.94 -21.90 -21.35
N GLU A 45 -0.72 -22.38 -21.33
CA GLU A 45 -0.44 -23.67 -20.69
C GLU A 45 -0.67 -23.52 -19.15
N PRO A 46 -1.24 -24.54 -18.49
CA PRO A 46 -1.51 -24.46 -17.05
C PRO A 46 -0.28 -24.10 -16.22
N ASP A 47 0.89 -24.59 -16.61
CA ASP A 47 2.18 -24.34 -15.94
C ASP A 47 2.69 -22.89 -16.12
N GLY A 48 2.13 -22.16 -17.10
CA GLY A 48 2.41 -20.75 -17.34
C GLY A 48 1.45 -19.80 -16.61
N ILE A 49 0.50 -20.33 -15.84
CA ILE A 49 -0.44 -19.50 -15.08
C ILE A 49 0.10 -19.33 -13.66
N HIS A 50 0.54 -18.11 -13.35
CA HIS A 50 0.85 -17.71 -12.01
C HIS A 50 -0.34 -16.94 -11.46
N ILE A 51 -1.06 -17.52 -10.48
CA ILE A 51 -2.12 -16.83 -9.77
C ILE A 51 -1.45 -16.09 -8.61
N MET A 52 -1.34 -14.80 -8.75
CA MET A 52 -1.00 -13.93 -7.63
C MET A 52 -2.29 -13.39 -7.05
N ILE A 53 -2.49 -13.59 -5.76
CA ILE A 53 -3.48 -12.81 -5.03
C ILE A 53 -2.89 -11.40 -5.01
N SER A 54 -3.50 -10.48 -5.76
CA SER A 54 -3.27 -9.06 -5.53
C SER A 54 -3.89 -8.76 -4.18
N GLU A 55 -3.15 -9.03 -3.11
CA GLU A 55 -3.40 -8.30 -1.89
C GLU A 55 -3.09 -6.86 -2.27
N THR A 56 -4.11 -6.01 -2.25
CA THR A 56 -3.90 -4.58 -2.22
C THR A 56 -2.92 -4.38 -1.07
N ALA A 57 -1.69 -4.02 -1.38
CA ALA A 57 -0.68 -3.83 -0.36
C ALA A 57 -1.27 -2.81 0.63
N ILE A 58 -1.40 -3.19 1.87
CA ILE A 58 -1.90 -2.31 2.93
C ILE A 58 -0.77 -2.23 3.94
N ASN A 59 -0.31 -1.02 4.21
CA ASN A 59 0.57 -0.78 5.33
C ASN A 59 -0.19 -1.12 6.62
N LYS A 60 0.27 -2.12 7.35
CA LYS A 60 -0.28 -2.51 8.64
C LYS A 60 0.83 -2.44 9.67
N ILE A 61 0.78 -1.39 10.48
CA ILE A 61 1.82 -1.10 11.44
C ILE A 61 1.23 -1.21 12.84
N GLU A 62 1.91 -1.95 13.73
CA GLU A 62 1.53 -2.06 15.12
C GLU A 62 2.07 -0.85 15.90
N SER A 63 1.20 -0.19 16.63
CA SER A 63 1.57 0.92 17.51
C SER A 63 1.09 0.70 18.93
N SER A 64 1.90 1.13 19.88
CA SER A 64 1.47 1.35 21.26
C SER A 64 0.82 2.72 21.39
N VAL A 65 -0.02 2.86 22.41
CA VAL A 65 -0.70 4.12 22.71
C VAL A 65 -0.10 4.71 23.98
N ASN A 66 0.37 5.95 23.91
CA ASN A 66 0.93 6.65 25.06
C ASN A 66 -0.15 7.24 25.98
N ARG A 67 0.29 7.99 27.02
CA ARG A 67 -0.63 8.60 28.00
C ARG A 67 -1.58 9.63 27.41
N ASN A 68 -1.24 10.24 26.27
CA ASN A 68 -2.06 11.24 25.57
C ASN A 68 -2.87 10.64 24.40
N TYR A 69 -3.01 9.32 24.37
CA TYR A 69 -3.68 8.58 23.26
C TYR A 69 -2.99 8.75 21.90
N ALA A 70 -1.75 9.24 21.89
CA ALA A 70 -0.97 9.37 20.68
C ALA A 70 -0.27 8.05 20.32
N LEU A 71 -0.14 7.80 19.03
CA LEU A 71 0.46 6.58 18.48
C LEU A 71 1.99 6.70 18.44
N GLY A 72 2.69 5.70 18.95
CA GLY A 72 4.15 5.69 18.99
C GLY A 72 4.78 5.68 17.60
N VAL A 73 4.18 4.99 16.64
CA VAL A 73 4.68 4.89 15.26
C VAL A 73 4.79 6.25 14.55
N PHE A 74 3.99 7.22 14.95
CA PHE A 74 4.01 8.58 14.38
C PHE A 74 4.65 9.60 15.31
N ASP A 75 5.59 9.21 16.16
CA ASP A 75 6.27 10.08 17.13
C ASP A 75 5.32 10.86 18.04
N GLY A 76 4.12 10.34 18.26
CA GLY A 76 3.07 10.98 19.02
C GLY A 76 2.38 12.16 18.31
N LYS A 77 2.61 12.38 17.03
CA LYS A 77 1.95 13.42 16.23
C LYS A 77 0.50 13.07 15.87
N VAL A 78 0.14 11.79 15.86
CA VAL A 78 -1.21 11.29 15.56
C VAL A 78 -1.80 10.65 16.81
N SER A 79 -3.05 10.97 17.09
CA SER A 79 -3.83 10.34 18.18
C SER A 79 -4.98 9.52 17.63
N CYS A 80 -5.39 8.49 18.36
CA CYS A 80 -6.57 7.70 18.03
C CYS A 80 -7.59 7.75 19.17
N ASP A 81 -8.88 7.76 18.83
CA ASP A 81 -9.95 7.62 19.82
C ASP A 81 -10.13 6.14 20.17
N LEU A 82 -9.64 5.76 21.35
CA LEU A 82 -9.77 4.39 21.81
C LEU A 82 -11.22 3.96 22.08
N THR A 83 -12.14 4.91 22.29
CA THR A 83 -13.55 4.56 22.52
C THR A 83 -14.24 4.00 21.27
N GLU A 84 -13.73 4.37 20.08
CA GLU A 84 -14.23 3.87 18.80
C GLU A 84 -13.71 2.45 18.51
N ILE A 85 -12.50 2.13 18.96
CA ILE A 85 -11.84 0.87 18.60
C ILE A 85 -11.84 -0.18 19.71
N VAL A 86 -12.05 0.21 20.97
CA VAL A 86 -12.19 -0.70 22.12
C VAL A 86 -13.67 -0.89 22.45
N PRO A 87 -14.30 -2.02 22.11
CA PRO A 87 -15.72 -2.20 22.27
C PRO A 87 -16.16 -2.08 23.73
N GLY A 88 -17.18 -1.25 23.97
CA GLY A 88 -17.78 -1.08 25.30
C GLY A 88 -16.95 -0.22 26.27
N SER A 89 -15.90 0.44 25.77
CA SER A 89 -15.15 1.41 26.59
C SER A 89 -15.77 2.82 26.53
N ALA A 90 -15.44 3.62 27.52
CA ALA A 90 -15.81 5.04 27.59
C ALA A 90 -14.72 5.84 28.29
N MET A 91 -14.66 7.14 28.00
CA MET A 91 -13.79 8.07 28.75
C MET A 91 -14.52 8.60 29.98
N LYS A 92 -13.92 8.42 31.17
CA LYS A 92 -14.37 9.03 32.43
C LYS A 92 -13.20 9.71 33.11
N ASP A 93 -13.32 11.01 33.36
CA ASP A 93 -12.29 11.83 34.03
C ASP A 93 -10.88 11.65 33.44
N GLY A 94 -10.78 11.52 32.09
CA GLY A 94 -9.52 11.31 31.38
C GLY A 94 -8.95 9.88 31.47
N VAL A 95 -9.73 8.92 32.00
CA VAL A 95 -9.36 7.50 32.08
C VAL A 95 -10.28 6.67 31.17
N LEU A 96 -9.71 5.78 30.38
CA LEU A 96 -10.46 4.80 29.61
C LEU A 96 -10.97 3.72 30.56
N VAL A 97 -12.27 3.52 30.59
CA VAL A 97 -12.93 2.51 31.43
C VAL A 97 -13.73 1.51 30.58
N ASP A 98 -13.88 0.31 31.09
CA ASP A 98 -14.72 -0.72 30.48
C ASP A 98 -16.22 -0.52 30.82
N ALA A 99 -17.08 -1.45 30.37
CA ALA A 99 -18.51 -1.43 30.60
C ALA A 99 -18.88 -1.52 32.10
N ASN A 100 -18.00 -2.02 32.96
CA ASN A 100 -18.18 -2.11 34.39
C ASN A 100 -17.67 -0.85 35.13
N GLY A 101 -17.02 0.06 34.42
CA GLY A 101 -16.41 1.25 34.98
C GLY A 101 -14.99 1.01 35.53
N GLU A 102 -14.38 -0.13 35.25
CA GLU A 102 -13.01 -0.41 35.63
C GLU A 102 -12.00 0.19 34.64
N ALA A 103 -10.87 0.71 35.14
CA ALA A 103 -9.86 1.32 34.31
C ALA A 103 -9.16 0.31 33.39
N ILE A 104 -9.14 0.60 32.09
CA ILE A 104 -8.42 -0.20 31.09
C ILE A 104 -6.98 0.28 31.03
N ASP A 105 -6.04 -0.64 31.20
CA ASP A 105 -4.61 -0.38 31.09
C ASP A 105 -4.22 -0.10 29.62
N ARG A 106 -3.98 1.15 29.30
CA ARG A 106 -3.63 1.61 27.94
C ARG A 106 -2.31 1.03 27.44
N GLU A 107 -1.36 0.75 28.29
CA GLU A 107 -0.06 0.22 27.90
C GLU A 107 -0.17 -1.19 27.33
N LYS A 108 -1.27 -1.89 27.63
CA LYS A 108 -1.60 -3.22 27.05
C LYS A 108 -2.36 -3.14 25.75
N ILE A 109 -2.84 -1.95 25.36
CA ILE A 109 -3.58 -1.77 24.12
C ILE A 109 -2.57 -1.66 22.98
N LYS A 110 -2.71 -2.57 22.00
CA LYS A 110 -1.99 -2.50 20.73
C LYS A 110 -2.95 -2.16 19.63
N VAL A 111 -2.62 -1.10 18.90
CA VAL A 111 -3.42 -0.60 17.78
C VAL A 111 -2.73 -0.99 16.48
N ILE A 112 -3.49 -1.54 15.55
CA ILE A 112 -3.06 -1.71 14.17
C ILE A 112 -3.52 -0.49 13.38
N VAL A 113 -2.58 0.24 12.81
CA VAL A 113 -2.83 1.31 11.85
C VAL A 113 -2.76 0.71 10.46
N SER A 114 -3.78 0.93 9.65
CA SER A 114 -3.86 0.46 8.27
C SER A 114 -3.99 1.66 7.34
N ILE A 115 -3.12 1.73 6.33
CA ILE A 115 -3.04 2.83 5.35
C ILE A 115 -2.78 2.22 3.98
N LEU A 116 -3.50 2.66 2.95
CA LEU A 116 -3.24 2.23 1.59
C LEU A 116 -1.97 2.91 1.04
N PRO A 117 -1.16 2.23 0.22
CA PRO A 117 0.03 2.83 -0.38
C PRO A 117 -0.24 4.09 -1.20
N GLU A 118 -1.36 4.12 -1.91
CA GLU A 118 -1.82 5.26 -2.72
C GLU A 118 -2.35 6.44 -1.89
N ASP A 119 -2.54 6.27 -0.58
CA ASP A 119 -2.97 7.33 0.34
C ASP A 119 -1.78 8.00 1.05
N ILE A 120 -0.55 7.64 0.68
CA ILE A 120 0.69 8.20 1.23
C ILE A 120 1.41 8.96 0.13
N ASP A 121 1.63 10.26 0.32
CA ASP A 121 2.46 11.07 -0.57
C ASP A 121 3.90 11.18 -0.04
N MET A 122 4.85 11.41 -0.94
CA MET A 122 6.25 11.66 -0.59
C MET A 122 6.67 13.09 -0.93
N SER A 123 7.57 13.65 -0.14
CA SER A 123 8.17 14.96 -0.38
C SER A 123 9.66 14.95 -0.04
N ASP A 124 10.44 15.78 -0.76
CA ASP A 124 11.85 16.09 -0.44
C ASP A 124 11.97 17.13 0.69
N ASP A 125 10.86 17.78 1.08
CA ASP A 125 10.77 18.65 2.24
C ASP A 125 10.49 17.81 3.49
N GLU A 126 11.47 17.67 4.38
CA GLU A 126 11.35 16.90 5.63
C GLU A 126 10.30 17.48 6.59
N GLU A 127 9.93 18.75 6.45
CA GLU A 127 8.90 19.38 7.30
C GLU A 127 7.48 19.14 6.77
N ALA A 128 7.32 18.68 5.52
CA ALA A 128 6.02 18.47 4.90
C ALA A 128 5.28 17.22 5.45
N GLY A 129 6.04 16.19 5.82
CA GLY A 129 5.48 14.90 6.27
C GLY A 129 5.46 14.71 7.77
N ILE A 130 4.78 13.66 8.21
CA ILE A 130 4.73 13.27 9.64
C ILE A 130 5.88 12.34 10.04
N LEU A 131 6.47 11.63 9.07
CA LEU A 131 7.63 10.74 9.24
C LEU A 131 8.66 11.05 8.16
N CYS A 132 9.94 10.84 8.46
CA CYS A 132 11.03 10.91 7.50
C CYS A 132 11.71 9.55 7.39
N GLY A 133 12.30 9.28 6.22
CA GLY A 133 12.99 8.02 5.96
C GLY A 133 13.77 8.03 4.65
N HIS A 134 14.24 6.86 4.25
CA HIS A 134 14.95 6.65 3.00
C HIS A 134 14.27 5.57 2.16
N ILE A 135 14.29 5.76 0.85
CA ILE A 135 13.79 4.76 -0.09
C ILE A 135 14.77 3.59 -0.16
N ILE A 136 14.33 2.41 0.27
CA ILE A 136 15.16 1.20 0.30
C ILE A 136 14.79 0.19 -0.78
N ASN A 137 13.66 0.37 -1.47
CA ASN A 137 13.27 -0.44 -2.61
C ASN A 137 12.35 0.36 -3.55
N LEU A 138 12.37 -0.01 -4.83
CA LEU A 138 11.62 0.63 -5.91
C LEU A 138 11.23 -0.43 -6.94
N ILE A 139 9.95 -0.50 -7.30
CA ILE A 139 9.42 -1.38 -8.35
C ILE A 139 8.46 -0.58 -9.23
N TYR A 140 8.68 -0.56 -10.54
CA TYR A 140 7.71 -0.01 -11.48
C TYR A 140 6.58 -1.02 -11.75
N LYS A 141 5.34 -0.59 -11.56
CA LYS A 141 4.11 -1.40 -11.69
C LYS A 141 3.41 -1.24 -13.05
N GLY A 142 3.96 -0.42 -13.95
CA GLY A 142 3.43 -0.20 -15.30
C GLY A 142 2.79 1.17 -15.48
N ASP A 143 2.10 1.69 -14.50
CA ASP A 143 1.45 3.00 -14.45
C ASP A 143 1.95 3.88 -13.30
N HIS A 144 2.50 3.29 -12.25
CA HIS A 144 3.09 3.96 -11.10
C HIS A 144 4.32 3.22 -10.59
N TYR A 145 5.01 3.81 -9.63
CA TYR A 145 6.11 3.19 -8.90
C TYR A 145 5.63 2.81 -7.50
N SER A 146 6.03 1.62 -7.05
CA SER A 146 5.82 1.17 -5.68
C SER A 146 7.14 1.20 -4.94
N TYR A 147 7.20 1.95 -3.87
CA TYR A 147 8.37 2.19 -3.04
C TYR A 147 8.27 1.46 -1.72
N VAL A 148 9.40 1.10 -1.14
CA VAL A 148 9.51 0.79 0.28
C VAL A 148 10.36 1.88 0.90
N VAL A 149 9.78 2.64 1.81
CA VAL A 149 10.44 3.68 2.58
C VAL A 149 10.67 3.19 4.00
N ARG A 150 11.94 3.11 4.42
CA ARG A 150 12.29 2.83 5.80
C ARG A 150 12.41 4.13 6.56
N THR A 151 11.55 4.32 7.56
CA THR A 151 11.54 5.51 8.40
C THR A 151 12.71 5.52 9.40
N ASP A 152 12.97 6.69 9.99
CA ASP A 152 14.00 6.84 11.03
C ASP A 152 13.70 6.00 12.29
N ASN A 153 12.44 5.55 12.45
CA ASN A 153 12.01 4.63 13.52
C ASN A 153 12.11 3.15 13.12
N GLU A 154 12.78 2.83 11.99
CA GLU A 154 12.94 1.47 11.47
C GLU A 154 11.63 0.78 11.04
N GLU A 155 10.56 1.55 10.77
CA GLU A 155 9.31 1.04 10.23
C GLU A 155 9.33 1.14 8.70
N ASP A 156 8.87 0.10 8.01
CA ASP A 156 8.80 0.07 6.55
C ASP A 156 7.39 0.43 6.07
N PHE A 157 7.30 1.42 5.19
CA PHE A 157 6.06 1.83 4.52
C PHE A 157 6.13 1.55 3.03
N ILE A 158 5.07 0.96 2.47
CA ILE A 158 4.87 0.86 1.02
C ILE A 158 4.14 2.11 0.58
N VAL A 159 4.67 2.77 -0.46
CA VAL A 159 4.10 3.99 -1.04
C VAL A 159 4.00 3.80 -2.55
N ASP A 160 2.83 4.08 -3.11
CA ASP A 160 2.62 4.08 -4.55
C ASP A 160 2.55 5.53 -5.05
N ASP A 161 3.46 5.91 -5.97
CA ASP A 161 3.60 7.27 -6.48
C ASP A 161 3.81 7.25 -8.00
N GLU A 162 3.27 8.23 -8.71
CA GLU A 162 3.47 8.40 -10.16
C GLU A 162 4.84 9.00 -10.49
N TYR A 163 5.47 9.72 -9.56
CA TYR A 163 6.78 10.36 -9.75
C TYR A 163 7.92 9.38 -9.50
N LEU A 164 8.99 9.54 -10.26
CA LEU A 164 10.21 8.75 -10.11
C LEU A 164 11.13 9.38 -9.05
N TRP A 165 11.30 8.66 -7.95
CA TRP A 165 12.28 8.89 -6.91
C TRP A 165 13.45 7.92 -7.08
N ASN A 166 14.62 8.22 -6.52
CA ASN A 166 15.77 7.33 -6.57
C ASN A 166 15.91 6.50 -5.30
N MET A 167 16.60 5.39 -5.43
CA MET A 167 17.04 4.63 -4.26
C MET A 167 17.91 5.51 -3.37
N GLU A 168 17.76 5.35 -2.05
CA GLU A 168 18.46 6.11 -1.00
C GLU A 168 18.03 7.60 -0.90
N ASP A 169 17.12 8.08 -1.75
CA ASP A 169 16.56 9.42 -1.58
C ASP A 169 15.94 9.55 -0.17
N ARG A 170 16.22 10.67 0.48
CA ARG A 170 15.62 11.06 1.74
C ARG A 170 14.27 11.71 1.46
N VAL A 171 13.21 11.18 2.06
CA VAL A 171 11.86 11.67 1.85
C VAL A 171 11.10 11.79 3.17
N SER A 172 10.10 12.66 3.19
CA SER A 172 9.07 12.67 4.22
C SER A 172 7.79 12.04 3.70
N LEU A 173 7.06 11.36 4.58
CA LEU A 173 5.78 10.72 4.30
C LEU A 173 4.64 11.62 4.77
N ILE A 174 3.82 12.05 3.83
CA ILE A 174 2.62 12.85 4.08
C ILE A 174 1.45 11.87 4.14
N ILE A 175 0.91 11.66 5.31
CA ILE A 175 -0.17 10.70 5.55
C ILE A 175 -1.37 11.44 6.14
N PRO A 176 -2.46 11.65 5.37
CA PRO A 176 -3.67 12.30 5.88
C PRO A 176 -4.32 11.46 6.99
N GLU A 177 -4.72 12.10 8.08
CA GLU A 177 -5.32 11.40 9.23
C GLU A 177 -6.64 10.69 8.87
N ASP A 178 -7.42 11.26 7.96
CA ASP A 178 -8.70 10.70 7.50
C ASP A 178 -8.53 9.43 6.65
N LYS A 179 -7.32 9.14 6.18
CA LYS A 179 -6.95 7.92 5.44
C LYS A 179 -6.48 6.79 6.35
N MET A 180 -6.14 7.10 7.59
CA MET A 180 -5.72 6.11 8.57
C MET A 180 -6.92 5.35 9.13
N LYS A 181 -6.84 4.02 9.16
CA LYS A 181 -7.83 3.15 9.81
C LYS A 181 -7.20 2.49 11.02
N PHE A 182 -7.87 2.61 12.15
CA PHE A 182 -7.40 2.07 13.42
C PHE A 182 -8.21 0.86 13.82
N SER A 183 -7.54 -0.17 14.34
CA SER A 183 -8.20 -1.36 14.88
C SER A 183 -7.36 -1.95 16.02
N LEU A 184 -7.99 -2.72 16.90
CA LEU A 184 -7.27 -3.44 17.94
C LEU A 184 -6.50 -4.61 17.33
N LYS A 185 -5.28 -4.83 17.81
CA LYS A 185 -4.59 -6.11 17.62
C LYS A 185 -5.33 -7.17 18.45
N ARG A 186 -5.83 -8.17 17.77
CA ARG A 186 -6.44 -9.36 18.41
C ARG A 186 -5.38 -10.39 18.77
#